data_856484f58fe347195deab6650ddde1f5
#
_entry.id   856484f58fe347195deab6650ddde1f5
#
_cell.length_a   1.000
_cell.length_b   1.000
_cell.length_c   1.000
_cell.angle_alpha   90.00
_cell.angle_beta   90.00
_cell.angle_gamma   90.00
#
_symmetry.space_group_name_H-M   'P 1'
#
loop_
_entity.id
_entity.type
_entity.pdbx_description
1 polymer ?
#
loop_
_entity_poly.entity_id
_entity_poly.type
_entity_poly.pdbx_seq_one_letter_code
_entity_poly.pdbx_strand_id
1 'polypeptide(L)'
;MAKDKSPFSQQDVVAYITAHPDCLAHHPELLAQCLAAAKSVDTDTHPGQLSPGQFKPDMVNPDIADPDMANIVDLSPALAARARDEARRLGLAHKSLLHVAAENMVSWKRLHHATLALLASTDLAGLCHVISAEFPTIFDLQKALLIIESETSLAGIVAAGLDVQPAARITAALQGRTIYLGAPNDAGTTLLGQPAASIALIRLPDRLPAPVSNCVLLLAGNHPTSFQPDLGSDLLVLLAEMIGVTLAARLESLVELR
;
A
#
# COMPACT_ATOMS: atom_id res chain seq x y z
N MET A 1 52.14 17.78 -28.77
CA MET A 1 51.12 18.63 -28.17
C MET A 1 49.94 18.73 -29.16
N ALA A 2 48.96 17.87 -29.05
CA ALA A 2 47.76 17.90 -29.87
C ALA A 2 46.72 18.80 -29.19
N LYS A 3 46.38 19.92 -29.80
CA LYS A 3 45.26 20.75 -29.41
C LYS A 3 43.97 20.02 -29.75
N ASP A 4 43.31 19.58 -28.71
CA ASP A 4 41.97 19.02 -28.79
C ASP A 4 41.02 20.14 -29.23
N LYS A 5 40.59 20.09 -30.53
CA LYS A 5 39.59 21.01 -31.07
C LYS A 5 38.22 20.40 -30.77
N SER A 6 37.66 20.74 -29.62
CA SER A 6 36.23 20.52 -29.41
C SER A 6 35.43 21.22 -30.50
N PRO A 7 34.52 20.53 -31.23
CA PRO A 7 33.73 21.10 -32.33
C PRO A 7 32.71 22.15 -31.85
N PHE A 8 32.50 22.32 -30.56
CA PHE A 8 31.54 23.27 -29.96
C PHE A 8 32.27 24.33 -29.16
N SER A 9 31.89 25.59 -29.39
CA SER A 9 32.33 26.71 -28.55
C SER A 9 31.59 26.67 -27.20
N GLN A 10 32.23 27.19 -26.16
CA GLN A 10 31.61 27.32 -24.83
C GLN A 10 30.31 28.16 -24.90
N GLN A 11 30.26 29.16 -25.79
CA GLN A 11 29.06 29.95 -26.04
C GLN A 11 27.92 29.17 -26.67
N ASP A 12 28.23 28.20 -27.56
CA ASP A 12 27.21 27.35 -28.19
C ASP A 12 26.56 26.42 -27.18
N VAL A 13 27.33 25.90 -26.23
CA VAL A 13 26.84 25.03 -25.15
C VAL A 13 25.93 25.82 -24.20
N VAL A 14 26.33 27.03 -23.81
CA VAL A 14 25.51 27.89 -22.94
C VAL A 14 24.19 28.28 -23.64
N ALA A 15 24.26 28.67 -24.93
CA ALA A 15 23.09 29.01 -25.72
C ALA A 15 22.13 27.81 -25.85
N TYR A 16 22.64 26.61 -26.07
CA TYR A 16 21.85 25.39 -26.17
C TYR A 16 21.15 25.06 -24.85
N ILE A 17 21.86 25.10 -23.72
CA ILE A 17 21.28 24.82 -22.40
C ILE A 17 20.23 25.87 -22.02
N THR A 18 20.44 27.14 -22.38
CA THR A 18 19.48 28.21 -22.14
C THR A 18 18.20 28.04 -22.96
N ALA A 19 18.32 27.57 -24.21
CA ALA A 19 17.19 27.29 -25.09
C ALA A 19 16.43 26.00 -24.71
N HIS A 20 17.11 25.03 -24.06
CA HIS A 20 16.56 23.72 -23.72
C HIS A 20 16.83 23.36 -22.25
N PRO A 21 16.19 24.05 -21.28
CA PRO A 21 16.43 23.80 -19.84
C PRO A 21 16.05 22.40 -19.38
N ASP A 22 15.14 21.72 -20.10
CA ASP A 22 14.72 20.35 -19.81
C ASP A 22 15.82 19.31 -20.01
N CYS A 23 16.86 19.63 -20.80
CA CYS A 23 18.01 18.73 -21.00
C CYS A 23 18.69 18.38 -19.68
N LEU A 24 18.84 19.33 -18.76
CA LEU A 24 19.46 19.11 -17.45
C LEU A 24 18.54 18.36 -16.50
N ALA A 25 17.23 18.50 -16.65
CA ALA A 25 16.25 17.79 -15.84
C ALA A 25 16.20 16.28 -16.14
N HIS A 26 16.50 15.89 -17.40
CA HIS A 26 16.53 14.50 -17.83
C HIS A 26 17.88 13.80 -17.59
N HIS A 27 18.94 14.57 -17.25
CA HIS A 27 20.29 14.06 -17.01
C HIS A 27 20.86 14.55 -15.67
N PRO A 28 20.34 14.05 -14.53
CA PRO A 28 20.79 14.47 -13.21
C PRO A 28 22.27 14.18 -12.93
N GLU A 29 22.85 13.16 -13.59
CA GLU A 29 24.27 12.83 -13.51
C GLU A 29 25.17 13.92 -14.09
N LEU A 30 24.77 14.56 -15.20
CA LEU A 30 25.51 15.68 -15.80
C LEU A 30 25.47 16.91 -14.89
N LEU A 31 24.33 17.17 -14.27
CA LEU A 31 24.19 18.27 -13.31
C LEU A 31 25.06 18.08 -12.08
N ALA A 32 25.15 16.84 -11.56
CA ALA A 32 26.03 16.49 -10.46
C ALA A 32 27.53 16.66 -10.82
N GLN A 33 27.93 16.27 -12.06
CA GLN A 33 29.31 16.45 -12.56
C GLN A 33 29.66 17.93 -12.74
N CYS A 34 28.76 18.74 -13.29
CA CYS A 34 28.96 20.19 -13.41
C CYS A 34 29.13 20.88 -12.04
N LEU A 35 28.32 20.49 -11.06
CA LEU A 35 28.41 21.03 -9.68
C LEU A 35 29.69 20.57 -8.98
N ALA A 36 30.15 19.34 -9.21
CA ALA A 36 31.43 18.84 -8.67
C ALA A 36 32.63 19.58 -9.33
N ALA A 37 32.60 19.81 -10.64
CA ALA A 37 33.61 20.56 -11.35
C ALA A 37 33.66 22.05 -10.91
N ALA A 38 32.49 22.68 -10.65
CA ALA A 38 32.45 24.04 -10.13
C ALA A 38 33.06 24.16 -8.72
N LYS A 39 32.88 23.16 -7.86
CA LYS A 39 33.48 23.11 -6.52
C LYS A 39 35.03 22.93 -6.54
N SER A 40 35.57 22.30 -7.56
CA SER A 40 37.00 22.07 -7.70
C SER A 40 37.77 23.32 -8.20
N VAL A 41 37.09 24.29 -8.80
CA VAL A 41 37.68 25.53 -9.26
C VAL A 41 37.93 26.51 -8.09
N ASP A 42 37.15 26.40 -6.99
CA ASP A 42 37.31 27.30 -5.81
C ASP A 42 38.41 26.84 -4.82
N THR A 43 39.07 25.68 -5.03
CA THR A 43 40.06 25.13 -4.10
C THR A 43 41.51 25.38 -4.49
N ASP A 44 41.80 26.02 -5.63
CA ASP A 44 43.19 26.33 -6.05
C ASP A 44 43.65 27.74 -5.70
N THR A 45 43.00 28.43 -4.78
CA THR A 45 43.51 29.66 -4.20
C THR A 45 44.24 29.33 -2.88
N HIS A 46 45.53 29.43 -2.89
CA HIS A 46 46.48 29.20 -1.77
C HIS A 46 45.95 29.67 -0.39
N PRO A 47 46.13 28.89 0.67
CA PRO A 47 45.94 29.39 2.03
C PRO A 47 47.12 30.24 2.46
N GLY A 48 47.18 31.49 2.00
CA GLY A 48 48.05 32.52 2.53
C GLY A 48 47.37 33.15 3.76
N GLN A 49 48.07 33.03 4.87
CA GLN A 49 47.79 33.68 6.16
C GLN A 49 47.20 35.09 6.00
N LEU A 50 45.97 35.31 6.41
CA LEU A 50 45.39 36.63 6.69
C LEU A 50 44.95 36.67 8.16
N SER A 51 45.75 37.43 8.95
CA SER A 51 45.39 37.82 10.30
C SER A 51 44.07 38.60 10.35
N PRO A 52 43.25 38.43 11.39
CA PRO A 52 42.01 39.17 11.55
C PRO A 52 42.30 40.60 12.01
N GLY A 53 42.19 41.56 11.10
CA GLY A 53 42.23 42.95 11.46
C GLY A 53 42.84 43.79 10.36
N GLN A 54 42.02 44.30 9.46
CA GLN A 54 42.11 45.59 8.79
C GLN A 54 41.33 45.55 7.44
N PHE A 55 40.05 45.57 7.53
CA PHE A 55 39.23 45.94 6.37
C PHE A 55 39.00 47.46 6.48
N LYS A 56 39.73 48.25 5.71
CA LYS A 56 39.42 49.65 5.46
C LYS A 56 38.44 49.70 4.26
N PRO A 57 37.27 50.29 4.41
CA PRO A 57 36.27 50.37 3.32
C PRO A 57 36.46 51.61 2.41
N ASP A 58 37.67 51.97 2.07
CA ASP A 58 37.90 53.13 1.23
C ASP A 58 38.88 52.79 0.09
N MET A 59 38.31 52.24 -0.97
CA MET A 59 38.80 52.34 -2.37
C MET A 59 37.89 51.45 -3.27
N VAL A 60 36.61 51.77 -3.34
CA VAL A 60 35.77 51.35 -4.49
C VAL A 60 35.95 52.44 -5.53
N ASN A 61 36.68 52.12 -6.58
CA ASN A 61 36.79 52.96 -7.76
C ASN A 61 35.43 52.93 -8.50
N PRO A 62 34.64 54.03 -8.57
CA PRO A 62 33.27 54.03 -9.09
C PRO A 62 33.19 53.93 -10.60
N ASP A 63 34.28 53.81 -11.35
CA ASP A 63 34.32 53.90 -12.79
C ASP A 63 34.43 52.57 -13.58
N ILE A 64 34.26 51.42 -12.91
CA ILE A 64 34.16 50.13 -13.61
C ILE A 64 32.83 49.45 -13.19
N ALA A 65 31.74 50.15 -13.40
CA ALA A 65 30.43 49.51 -13.44
C ALA A 65 30.19 49.00 -14.86
N ASP A 66 30.56 47.77 -15.15
CA ASP A 66 30.19 47.06 -16.35
C ASP A 66 28.65 46.86 -16.27
N PRO A 67 27.83 47.55 -17.16
CA PRO A 67 26.40 47.47 -17.06
C PRO A 67 25.82 46.08 -17.34
N ASP A 68 26.64 45.16 -17.82
CA ASP A 68 26.24 43.77 -18.06
C ASP A 68 26.30 42.83 -16.81
N MET A 69 26.95 43.28 -15.71
CA MET A 69 27.00 42.50 -14.45
C MET A 69 25.80 42.71 -13.55
N ALA A 70 24.88 43.61 -13.89
CA ALA A 70 23.70 43.94 -13.05
C ALA A 70 22.59 42.89 -13.10
N ASN A 71 22.71 41.81 -13.86
CA ASN A 71 21.63 40.84 -14.05
C ASN A 71 22.02 39.39 -13.72
N ILE A 72 23.02 39.18 -12.90
CA ILE A 72 23.31 37.82 -12.38
C ILE A 72 22.34 37.56 -11.23
N VAL A 73 21.22 36.89 -11.55
CA VAL A 73 20.27 36.41 -10.56
C VAL A 73 20.91 35.19 -9.87
N ASP A 74 21.22 35.31 -8.57
CA ASP A 74 21.67 34.17 -7.79
C ASP A 74 20.50 33.17 -7.62
N LEU A 75 20.56 32.07 -8.35
CA LEU A 75 19.56 30.99 -8.33
C LEU A 75 19.81 29.99 -7.17
N SER A 76 20.92 30.10 -6.45
CA SER A 76 21.29 29.17 -5.39
C SER A 76 20.23 29.04 -4.30
N PRO A 77 19.60 30.14 -3.81
CA PRO A 77 18.54 30.03 -2.80
C PRO A 77 17.30 29.32 -3.32
N ALA A 78 16.92 29.57 -4.59
CA ALA A 78 15.76 28.93 -5.22
C ALA A 78 15.99 27.42 -5.43
N LEU A 79 17.17 27.03 -5.88
CA LEU A 79 17.56 25.62 -6.02
C LEU A 79 17.62 24.91 -4.67
N ALA A 80 18.18 25.56 -3.65
CA ALA A 80 18.20 25.02 -2.30
C ALA A 80 16.81 24.86 -1.68
N ALA A 81 15.88 25.80 -1.96
CA ALA A 81 14.50 25.70 -1.52
C ALA A 81 13.81 24.52 -2.21
N ARG A 82 13.94 24.38 -3.54
CA ARG A 82 13.38 23.28 -4.33
C ARG A 82 13.93 21.91 -3.87
N ALA A 83 15.24 21.81 -3.63
CA ALA A 83 15.84 20.58 -3.13
C ALA A 83 15.32 20.19 -1.73
N ARG A 84 15.09 21.17 -0.84
CA ARG A 84 14.49 20.90 0.47
C ARG A 84 13.04 20.46 0.37
N ASP A 85 12.26 21.06 -0.52
CA ASP A 85 10.86 20.67 -0.73
C ASP A 85 10.77 19.26 -1.31
N GLU A 86 11.62 18.92 -2.27
CA GLU A 86 11.69 17.57 -2.82
C GLU A 86 12.11 16.54 -1.77
N ALA A 87 13.16 16.83 -0.99
CA ALA A 87 13.59 15.98 0.13
C ALA A 87 12.46 15.79 1.17
N ARG A 88 11.65 16.83 1.44
CA ARG A 88 10.49 16.74 2.32
C ARG A 88 9.42 15.82 1.72
N ARG A 89 9.09 15.98 0.43
CA ARG A 89 8.10 15.13 -0.28
C ARG A 89 8.52 13.67 -0.27
N LEU A 90 9.77 13.39 -0.62
CA LEU A 90 10.34 12.04 -0.57
C LEU A 90 10.31 11.46 0.84
N GLY A 91 10.64 12.25 1.85
CA GLY A 91 10.57 11.84 3.25
C GLY A 91 9.16 11.48 3.71
N LEU A 92 8.14 12.24 3.29
CA LEU A 92 6.73 11.95 3.58
C LEU A 92 6.26 10.68 2.83
N ALA A 93 6.58 10.55 1.55
CA ALA A 93 6.26 9.36 0.76
C ALA A 93 6.91 8.10 1.35
N HIS A 94 8.17 8.18 1.75
CA HIS A 94 8.88 7.07 2.40
C HIS A 94 8.22 6.66 3.73
N LYS A 95 7.84 7.62 4.58
CA LYS A 95 7.12 7.34 5.83
C LYS A 95 5.77 6.67 5.55
N SER A 96 5.02 7.13 4.54
CA SER A 96 3.76 6.53 4.15
C SER A 96 3.94 5.08 3.67
N LEU A 97 4.94 4.81 2.84
CA LEU A 97 5.26 3.44 2.38
C LEU A 97 5.63 2.52 3.54
N LEU A 98 6.46 2.98 4.49
CA LEU A 98 6.81 2.20 5.67
C LEU A 98 5.59 1.90 6.54
N HIS A 99 4.66 2.86 6.68
CA HIS A 99 3.42 2.65 7.43
C HIS A 99 2.56 1.58 6.77
N VAL A 100 2.31 1.68 5.47
CA VAL A 100 1.54 0.66 4.72
C VAL A 100 2.22 -0.72 4.77
N ALA A 101 3.54 -0.77 4.66
CA ALA A 101 4.28 -2.03 4.78
C ALA A 101 4.13 -2.67 6.18
N ALA A 102 4.15 -1.85 7.23
CA ALA A 102 3.95 -2.32 8.61
C ALA A 102 2.52 -2.86 8.82
N GLU A 103 1.50 -2.17 8.31
CA GLU A 103 0.09 -2.61 8.38
C GLU A 103 -0.10 -3.93 7.61
N ASN A 104 0.48 -4.04 6.42
CA ASN A 104 0.46 -5.28 5.65
C ASN A 104 1.11 -6.44 6.42
N MET A 105 2.24 -6.19 7.09
CA MET A 105 2.90 -7.22 7.90
C MET A 105 2.02 -7.69 9.07
N VAL A 106 1.28 -6.80 9.72
CA VAL A 106 0.31 -7.15 10.77
C VAL A 106 -0.80 -8.03 10.18
N SER A 107 -1.34 -7.65 9.01
CA SER A 107 -2.38 -8.41 8.32
C SER A 107 -1.90 -9.81 7.92
N TRP A 108 -0.67 -9.95 7.41
CA TRP A 108 -0.05 -11.24 7.12
C TRP A 108 0.13 -12.12 8.36
N LYS A 109 0.54 -11.54 9.49
CA LYS A 109 0.64 -12.29 10.76
C LYS A 109 -0.72 -12.80 11.22
N ARG A 110 -1.78 -11.98 11.12
CA ARG A 110 -3.15 -12.39 11.43
C ARG A 110 -3.60 -13.54 10.54
N LEU A 111 -3.37 -13.43 9.22
CA LEU A 111 -3.69 -14.48 8.26
C LEU A 111 -2.95 -15.79 8.58
N HIS A 112 -1.66 -15.70 8.92
CA HIS A 112 -0.88 -16.88 9.34
C HIS A 112 -1.45 -17.54 10.59
N HIS A 113 -1.82 -16.76 11.62
CA HIS A 113 -2.47 -17.31 12.83
C HIS A 113 -3.80 -17.99 12.50
N ALA A 114 -4.63 -17.37 11.67
CA ALA A 114 -5.88 -17.96 11.21
C ALA A 114 -5.64 -19.27 10.45
N THR A 115 -4.62 -19.33 9.59
CA THR A 115 -4.25 -20.55 8.88
C THR A 115 -3.87 -21.68 9.84
N LEU A 116 -3.06 -21.40 10.85
CA LEU A 116 -2.68 -22.39 11.85
C LEU A 116 -3.89 -22.88 12.63
N ALA A 117 -4.81 -22.00 13.02
CA ALA A 117 -6.05 -22.36 13.70
C ALA A 117 -6.94 -23.26 12.82
N LEU A 118 -7.10 -22.91 11.53
CA LEU A 118 -7.85 -23.73 10.57
C LEU A 118 -7.24 -25.14 10.41
N LEU A 119 -5.92 -25.23 10.30
CA LEU A 119 -5.21 -26.51 10.16
C LEU A 119 -5.30 -27.37 11.44
N ALA A 120 -5.34 -26.75 12.61
CA ALA A 120 -5.46 -27.42 13.89
C ALA A 120 -6.88 -27.99 14.13
N SER A 121 -7.90 -27.49 13.41
CA SER A 121 -9.26 -28.04 13.51
C SER A 121 -9.27 -29.50 13.03
N THR A 122 -9.91 -30.41 13.76
CA THR A 122 -9.93 -31.83 13.41
C THR A 122 -11.22 -32.26 12.70
N ASP A 123 -12.30 -31.54 12.92
CA ASP A 123 -13.63 -31.80 12.39
C ASP A 123 -14.36 -30.53 11.98
N LEU A 124 -15.57 -30.68 11.45
CA LEU A 124 -16.38 -29.54 10.98
C LEU A 124 -16.80 -28.62 12.13
N ALA A 125 -17.10 -29.16 13.30
CA ALA A 125 -17.49 -28.37 14.47
C ALA A 125 -16.31 -27.51 14.96
N GLY A 126 -15.10 -28.08 15.01
CA GLY A 126 -13.87 -27.36 15.31
C GLY A 126 -13.56 -26.25 14.31
N LEU A 127 -13.77 -26.51 13.01
CA LEU A 127 -13.64 -25.49 11.97
C LEU A 127 -14.60 -24.33 12.21
N CYS A 128 -15.89 -24.63 12.48
CA CYS A 128 -16.89 -23.61 12.78
C CYS A 128 -16.55 -22.80 14.04
N HIS A 129 -16.01 -23.47 15.07
CA HIS A 129 -15.55 -22.82 16.29
C HIS A 129 -14.39 -21.83 16.00
N VAL A 130 -13.39 -22.24 15.23
CA VAL A 130 -12.28 -21.37 14.83
C VAL A 130 -12.81 -20.12 14.13
N ILE A 131 -13.73 -20.28 13.17
CA ILE A 131 -14.26 -19.14 12.43
C ILE A 131 -15.14 -18.25 13.32
N SER A 132 -16.02 -18.81 14.14
CA SER A 132 -16.99 -18.02 14.92
C SER A 132 -16.40 -17.44 16.20
N ALA A 133 -15.41 -18.06 16.83
CA ALA A 133 -14.86 -17.67 18.13
C ALA A 133 -13.43 -17.12 18.05
N GLU A 134 -12.54 -17.71 17.22
CA GLU A 134 -11.13 -17.28 17.17
C GLU A 134 -10.91 -16.13 16.15
N PHE A 135 -11.56 -16.17 14.98
CA PHE A 135 -11.42 -15.12 13.97
C PHE A 135 -11.76 -13.72 14.49
N PRO A 136 -12.84 -13.51 15.28
CA PRO A 136 -13.11 -12.21 15.89
C PRO A 136 -11.92 -11.69 16.69
N THR A 137 -11.22 -12.55 17.42
CA THR A 137 -10.03 -12.15 18.19
C THR A 137 -8.81 -11.92 17.31
N ILE A 138 -8.56 -12.80 16.33
CA ILE A 138 -7.39 -12.71 15.44
C ILE A 138 -7.44 -11.46 14.57
N PHE A 139 -8.61 -11.17 14.00
CA PHE A 139 -8.79 -10.08 13.04
C PHE A 139 -9.38 -8.80 13.63
N ASP A 140 -9.69 -8.77 14.94
CA ASP A 140 -10.37 -7.66 15.59
C ASP A 140 -11.74 -7.35 14.95
N LEU A 141 -12.59 -8.39 14.91
CA LEU A 141 -13.92 -8.34 14.32
C LEU A 141 -14.99 -8.40 15.39
N GLN A 142 -16.18 -7.90 15.06
CA GLN A 142 -17.38 -8.07 15.88
C GLN A 142 -17.91 -9.50 15.81
N LYS A 143 -17.86 -10.11 14.61
CA LYS A 143 -18.38 -11.46 14.34
C LYS A 143 -17.80 -12.01 13.04
N ALA A 144 -17.67 -13.33 12.98
CA ALA A 144 -17.38 -14.07 11.76
C ALA A 144 -18.34 -15.27 11.64
N LEU A 145 -18.88 -15.50 10.47
CA LEU A 145 -19.83 -16.58 10.18
C LEU A 145 -19.47 -17.27 8.87
N LEU A 146 -19.66 -18.59 8.86
CA LEU A 146 -19.63 -19.37 7.65
C LEU A 146 -21.06 -19.81 7.31
N ILE A 147 -21.54 -19.45 6.12
CA ILE A 147 -22.93 -19.59 5.69
C ILE A 147 -22.98 -20.49 4.46
N ILE A 148 -23.73 -21.58 4.55
CA ILE A 148 -23.97 -22.49 3.42
C ILE A 148 -25.21 -22.05 2.67
N GLU A 149 -25.08 -22.05 1.34
CA GLU A 149 -26.18 -21.79 0.42
C GLU A 149 -26.96 -23.08 0.16
N SER A 150 -28.18 -23.18 0.69
CA SER A 150 -29.07 -24.33 0.47
C SER A 150 -30.52 -23.93 0.68
N GLU A 151 -31.38 -24.48 -0.17
CA GLU A 151 -32.83 -24.34 -0.02
C GLU A 151 -33.43 -25.39 0.95
N THR A 152 -32.61 -26.37 1.36
CA THR A 152 -33.05 -27.44 2.28
C THR A 152 -32.28 -27.37 3.57
N SER A 153 -32.90 -27.73 4.68
CA SER A 153 -32.24 -27.85 5.97
C SER A 153 -31.29 -29.04 5.98
N LEU A 154 -30.00 -28.75 6.29
CA LEU A 154 -28.95 -29.76 6.41
C LEU A 154 -28.65 -29.99 7.90
N ALA A 155 -29.48 -30.81 8.58
CA ALA A 155 -29.45 -30.96 10.05
C ALA A 155 -28.07 -31.26 10.61
N GLY A 156 -27.29 -32.14 9.98
CA GLY A 156 -25.91 -32.45 10.43
C GLY A 156 -24.94 -31.27 10.33
N ILE A 157 -25.14 -30.39 9.35
CA ILE A 157 -24.32 -29.21 9.10
C ILE A 157 -24.68 -28.10 10.10
N VAL A 158 -25.99 -27.90 10.34
CA VAL A 158 -26.47 -26.96 11.37
C VAL A 158 -26.00 -27.37 12.76
N ALA A 159 -26.04 -28.69 13.06
CA ALA A 159 -25.55 -29.22 14.33
C ALA A 159 -24.04 -28.99 14.54
N ALA A 160 -23.28 -28.90 13.46
CA ALA A 160 -21.84 -28.53 13.50
C ALA A 160 -21.58 -27.03 13.68
N GLY A 161 -22.62 -26.18 13.67
CA GLY A 161 -22.49 -24.72 13.90
C GLY A 161 -22.44 -23.86 12.64
N LEU A 162 -22.70 -24.45 11.44
CA LEU A 162 -22.82 -23.71 10.20
C LEU A 162 -24.25 -23.15 10.04
N ASP A 163 -24.34 -21.92 9.59
CA ASP A 163 -25.62 -21.32 9.21
C ASP A 163 -26.01 -21.75 7.78
N VAL A 164 -27.30 -21.96 7.54
CA VAL A 164 -27.84 -22.34 6.23
C VAL A 164 -28.84 -21.30 5.79
N GLN A 165 -28.62 -20.71 4.63
CA GLN A 165 -29.45 -19.64 4.09
C GLN A 165 -29.78 -19.87 2.63
N PRO A 166 -30.98 -19.39 2.16
CA PRO A 166 -31.38 -19.49 0.76
C PRO A 166 -30.43 -18.70 -0.17
N ALA A 167 -30.21 -19.23 -1.37
CA ALA A 167 -29.38 -18.61 -2.42
C ALA A 167 -29.80 -17.17 -2.74
N ALA A 168 -31.09 -16.90 -2.79
CA ALA A 168 -31.59 -15.55 -3.06
C ALA A 168 -31.14 -14.51 -2.03
N ARG A 169 -31.10 -14.89 -0.74
CA ARG A 169 -30.67 -13.98 0.34
C ARG A 169 -29.17 -13.67 0.26
N ILE A 170 -28.37 -14.70 0.00
CA ILE A 170 -26.92 -14.55 -0.16
C ILE A 170 -26.59 -13.68 -1.38
N THR A 171 -27.25 -13.93 -2.51
CA THR A 171 -27.07 -13.14 -3.73
C THR A 171 -27.47 -11.67 -3.53
N ALA A 172 -28.57 -11.41 -2.79
CA ALA A 172 -28.96 -10.05 -2.43
C ALA A 172 -27.91 -9.36 -1.54
N ALA A 173 -27.36 -10.06 -0.54
CA ALA A 173 -26.32 -9.51 0.35
C ALA A 173 -25.02 -9.21 -0.41
N LEU A 174 -24.62 -10.09 -1.33
CA LEU A 174 -23.45 -9.91 -2.21
C LEU A 174 -23.70 -8.91 -3.35
N GLN A 175 -24.93 -8.47 -3.57
CA GLN A 175 -25.31 -7.59 -4.70
C GLN A 175 -24.87 -8.16 -6.06
N GLY A 176 -24.95 -9.49 -6.24
CA GLY A 176 -24.52 -10.18 -7.45
C GLY A 176 -23.01 -10.25 -7.69
N ARG A 177 -22.19 -9.87 -6.69
CA ARG A 177 -20.72 -9.93 -6.75
C ARG A 177 -20.20 -11.19 -6.06
N THR A 178 -18.95 -11.56 -6.32
CA THR A 178 -18.25 -12.63 -5.58
C THR A 178 -17.73 -12.15 -4.23
N ILE A 179 -17.43 -10.84 -4.14
CA ILE A 179 -16.93 -10.17 -2.94
C ILE A 179 -17.70 -8.87 -2.76
N TYR A 180 -18.18 -8.63 -1.54
CA TYR A 180 -18.79 -7.38 -1.13
C TYR A 180 -18.03 -6.84 0.09
N LEU A 181 -17.58 -5.59 0.01
CA LEU A 181 -16.95 -4.85 1.11
C LEU A 181 -17.69 -3.53 1.29
N GLY A 182 -17.98 -3.13 2.51
CA GLY A 182 -18.57 -1.83 2.79
C GLY A 182 -19.56 -1.82 3.95
N ALA A 183 -20.43 -0.81 3.94
CA ALA A 183 -21.53 -0.72 4.90
C ALA A 183 -22.51 -1.90 4.72
N PRO A 184 -23.05 -2.46 5.82
CA PRO A 184 -24.03 -3.54 5.72
C PRO A 184 -25.29 -3.07 4.99
N ASN A 185 -25.72 -3.84 3.98
CA ASN A 185 -27.02 -3.69 3.37
C ASN A 185 -28.08 -4.48 4.18
N ASP A 186 -29.36 -4.30 3.87
CA ASP A 186 -30.47 -4.95 4.61
C ASP A 186 -30.35 -6.49 4.63
N ALA A 187 -29.96 -7.09 3.50
CA ALA A 187 -29.77 -8.54 3.42
C ALA A 187 -28.54 -8.98 4.25
N GLY A 188 -27.43 -8.24 4.20
CA GLY A 188 -26.23 -8.51 5.01
C GLY A 188 -26.50 -8.35 6.50
N THR A 189 -27.26 -7.34 6.90
CA THR A 189 -27.69 -7.15 8.31
C THR A 189 -28.56 -8.32 8.78
N THR A 190 -29.46 -8.80 7.90
CA THR A 190 -30.31 -9.96 8.19
C THR A 190 -29.47 -11.23 8.36
N LEU A 191 -28.47 -11.47 7.49
CA LEU A 191 -27.56 -12.61 7.62
C LEU A 191 -26.74 -12.56 8.89
N LEU A 192 -26.28 -11.38 9.28
CA LEU A 192 -25.50 -11.18 10.51
C LEU A 192 -26.34 -11.34 11.78
N GLY A 193 -27.64 -11.01 11.72
CA GLY A 193 -28.57 -11.02 12.84
C GLY A 193 -28.37 -9.87 13.85
N GLN A 194 -27.46 -8.95 13.56
CA GLN A 194 -27.16 -7.76 14.39
C GLN A 194 -26.56 -6.65 13.54
N PRO A 195 -26.63 -5.38 13.97
CA PRO A 195 -25.97 -4.28 13.26
C PRO A 195 -24.45 -4.39 13.35
N ALA A 196 -23.77 -3.99 12.29
CA ALA A 196 -22.32 -3.88 12.23
C ALA A 196 -21.90 -2.55 11.61
N ALA A 197 -20.69 -2.11 11.89
CA ALA A 197 -20.14 -0.88 11.31
C ALA A 197 -19.74 -1.03 9.84
N SER A 198 -19.23 -2.21 9.48
CA SER A 198 -18.89 -2.62 8.11
C SER A 198 -18.95 -4.14 7.99
N ILE A 199 -19.11 -4.64 6.77
CA ILE A 199 -19.11 -6.08 6.49
C ILE A 199 -18.22 -6.41 5.31
N ALA A 200 -17.65 -7.62 5.35
CA ALA A 200 -17.08 -8.30 4.21
C ALA A 200 -17.84 -9.61 3.98
N LEU A 201 -18.29 -9.81 2.77
CA LEU A 201 -18.89 -11.06 2.29
C LEU A 201 -18.03 -11.57 1.16
N ILE A 202 -17.62 -12.82 1.24
CA ILE A 202 -16.83 -13.45 0.19
C ILE A 202 -17.34 -14.88 -0.07
N ARG A 203 -17.63 -15.17 -1.33
CA ARG A 203 -18.01 -16.52 -1.77
C ARG A 203 -16.76 -17.40 -1.80
N LEU A 204 -16.82 -18.57 -1.17
CA LEU A 204 -15.73 -19.53 -1.22
C LEU A 204 -15.62 -20.12 -2.64
N PRO A 205 -14.43 -20.61 -3.05
CA PRO A 205 -14.25 -21.28 -4.33
C PRO A 205 -15.15 -22.51 -4.48
N ASP A 206 -15.66 -22.76 -5.70
CA ASP A 206 -16.58 -23.84 -6.08
C ASP A 206 -15.88 -25.22 -6.07
N ARG A 207 -15.43 -25.69 -4.90
CA ARG A 207 -14.72 -26.97 -4.73
C ARG A 207 -15.31 -27.82 -3.59
N LEU A 208 -16.53 -27.47 -3.14
CA LEU A 208 -17.12 -28.15 -2.02
C LEU A 208 -17.85 -29.44 -2.48
N PRO A 209 -17.72 -30.55 -1.72
CA PRO A 209 -18.41 -31.80 -2.03
C PRO A 209 -19.92 -31.69 -1.75
N ALA A 210 -20.70 -32.38 -2.54
CA ALA A 210 -22.16 -32.48 -2.29
C ALA A 210 -22.43 -33.02 -0.86
N PRO A 211 -23.44 -32.54 -0.16
CA PRO A 211 -24.56 -31.71 -0.64
C PRO A 211 -24.31 -30.19 -0.57
N VAL A 212 -23.13 -29.75 -0.22
CA VAL A 212 -22.79 -28.34 -0.09
C VAL A 212 -22.21 -27.87 -1.44
N SER A 213 -22.94 -27.05 -2.17
CA SER A 213 -22.48 -26.52 -3.45
C SER A 213 -21.76 -25.18 -3.31
N ASN A 214 -22.28 -24.30 -2.44
CA ASN A 214 -21.74 -22.95 -2.24
C ASN A 214 -21.68 -22.58 -0.78
N CYS A 215 -20.67 -21.80 -0.42
CA CYS A 215 -20.47 -21.30 0.91
C CYS A 215 -19.96 -19.85 0.87
N VAL A 216 -20.36 -19.05 1.84
CA VAL A 216 -19.97 -17.65 1.98
C VAL A 216 -19.39 -17.41 3.37
N LEU A 217 -18.23 -16.75 3.43
CA LEU A 217 -17.68 -16.18 4.64
C LEU A 217 -18.24 -14.77 4.82
N LEU A 218 -18.85 -14.50 5.99
CA LEU A 218 -19.30 -13.19 6.41
C LEU A 218 -18.46 -12.75 7.59
N LEU A 219 -17.83 -11.57 7.47
CA LEU A 219 -17.04 -10.92 8.51
C LEU A 219 -17.70 -9.58 8.85
N ALA A 220 -17.90 -9.29 10.13
CA ALA A 220 -18.43 -8.03 10.63
C ALA A 220 -17.33 -7.24 11.33
N GLY A 221 -17.03 -6.04 10.83
CA GLY A 221 -15.99 -5.16 11.35
C GLY A 221 -16.50 -4.26 12.48
N ASN A 222 -15.62 -3.98 13.44
CA ASN A 222 -15.88 -3.06 14.56
C ASN A 222 -15.96 -1.59 14.12
N HIS A 223 -15.31 -1.24 13.02
CA HIS A 223 -15.21 0.14 12.51
C HIS A 223 -15.73 0.24 11.07
N PRO A 224 -16.27 1.41 10.65
CA PRO A 224 -16.67 1.63 9.26
C PRO A 224 -15.51 1.50 8.27
N THR A 225 -14.27 1.67 8.75
CA THR A 225 -13.05 1.58 7.97
C THR A 225 -12.46 0.17 7.91
N SER A 226 -13.00 -0.82 8.66
CA SER A 226 -12.47 -2.19 8.66
C SER A 226 -12.61 -2.86 7.29
N PHE A 227 -13.71 -2.62 6.59
CA PHE A 227 -13.97 -3.16 5.26
C PHE A 227 -14.43 -2.03 4.33
N GLN A 228 -13.46 -1.34 3.72
CA GLN A 228 -13.75 -0.32 2.71
C GLN A 228 -13.70 -0.93 1.30
N PRO A 229 -14.51 -0.43 0.35
CA PRO A 229 -14.52 -0.94 -1.02
C PRO A 229 -13.16 -0.84 -1.73
N ASP A 230 -12.33 0.14 -1.34
CA ASP A 230 -11.01 0.41 -1.92
C ASP A 230 -9.88 -0.39 -1.25
N LEU A 231 -10.18 -1.15 -0.19
CA LEU A 231 -9.20 -2.05 0.42
C LEU A 231 -8.91 -3.23 -0.51
N GLY A 232 -7.65 -3.57 -0.66
CA GLY A 232 -7.24 -4.76 -1.42
C GLY A 232 -7.90 -6.02 -0.87
N SER A 233 -8.57 -6.79 -1.73
CA SER A 233 -9.27 -8.02 -1.37
C SER A 233 -8.39 -9.26 -1.35
N ASP A 234 -7.10 -9.13 -1.70
CA ASP A 234 -6.19 -10.28 -1.91
C ASP A 234 -6.07 -11.18 -0.69
N LEU A 235 -5.91 -10.59 0.51
CA LEU A 235 -5.83 -11.37 1.76
C LEU A 235 -7.15 -12.07 2.10
N LEU A 236 -8.29 -11.46 1.76
CA LEU A 236 -9.61 -12.08 1.95
C LEU A 236 -9.82 -13.25 0.98
N VAL A 237 -9.35 -13.12 -0.26
CA VAL A 237 -9.38 -14.21 -1.25
C VAL A 237 -8.53 -15.38 -0.76
N LEU A 238 -7.29 -15.13 -0.31
CA LEU A 238 -6.44 -16.17 0.26
C LEU A 238 -7.08 -16.84 1.48
N LEU A 239 -7.70 -16.07 2.38
CA LEU A 239 -8.41 -16.60 3.53
C LEU A 239 -9.58 -17.49 3.08
N ALA A 240 -10.38 -17.05 2.10
CA ALA A 240 -11.50 -17.83 1.57
C ALA A 240 -11.03 -19.13 0.89
N GLU A 241 -9.91 -19.10 0.15
CA GLU A 241 -9.31 -20.30 -0.43
C GLU A 241 -8.89 -21.30 0.64
N MET A 242 -8.21 -20.84 1.71
CA MET A 242 -7.79 -21.71 2.82
C MET A 242 -8.99 -22.32 3.55
N ILE A 243 -10.03 -21.52 3.82
CA ILE A 243 -11.26 -22.02 4.42
C ILE A 243 -11.93 -23.03 3.49
N GLY A 244 -12.02 -22.75 2.18
CA GLY A 244 -12.61 -23.64 1.19
C GLY A 244 -11.94 -25.01 1.16
N VAL A 245 -10.60 -25.05 1.11
CA VAL A 245 -9.83 -26.30 1.13
C VAL A 245 -10.03 -27.06 2.44
N THR A 246 -9.98 -26.36 3.58
CA THR A 246 -10.15 -26.99 4.89
C THR A 246 -11.57 -27.52 5.07
N LEU A 247 -12.59 -26.74 4.65
CA LEU A 247 -14.00 -27.13 4.70
C LEU A 247 -14.25 -28.36 3.84
N ALA A 248 -13.75 -28.40 2.61
CA ALA A 248 -13.89 -29.57 1.73
C ALA A 248 -13.34 -30.84 2.39
N ALA A 249 -12.13 -30.78 2.95
CA ALA A 249 -11.52 -31.92 3.63
C ALA A 249 -12.33 -32.39 4.86
N ARG A 250 -12.98 -31.48 5.61
CA ARG A 250 -13.81 -31.85 6.77
C ARG A 250 -15.17 -32.40 6.36
N LEU A 251 -15.72 -31.94 5.23
CA LEU A 251 -16.97 -32.49 4.68
C LEU A 251 -16.77 -33.88 4.09
N GLU A 252 -15.66 -34.16 3.42
CA GLU A 252 -15.32 -35.49 2.91
C GLU A 252 -15.22 -36.52 4.06
N SER A 253 -14.55 -36.15 5.16
CA SER A 253 -14.42 -37.02 6.33
C SER A 253 -15.78 -37.35 7.00
N LEU A 254 -16.77 -36.46 6.91
CA LEU A 254 -18.14 -36.73 7.38
C LEU A 254 -18.90 -37.73 6.50
N VAL A 255 -18.62 -37.75 5.19
CA VAL A 255 -19.26 -38.67 4.25
C VAL A 255 -18.69 -40.08 4.39
N GLU A 256 -17.39 -40.23 4.64
CA GLU A 256 -16.73 -41.54 4.83
C GLU A 256 -17.14 -42.24 6.11
N LEU A 257 -17.62 -41.52 7.13
CA LEU A 257 -18.06 -42.07 8.42
C LEU A 257 -19.54 -42.51 8.45
N ARG A 258 -20.27 -42.40 7.32
CA ARG A 258 -21.68 -42.82 7.16
C ARG A 258 -21.79 -44.09 6.36
#